data_9b872546068d5646436e5463ae92d8bf
#
_entry.id   9b872546068d5646436e5463ae92d8bf
#
_cell.length_a   1.000
_cell.length_b   1.000
_cell.length_c   1.000
_cell.angle_alpha   90.00
_cell.angle_beta   90.00
_cell.angle_gamma   90.00
#
_symmetry.space_group_name_H-M   'P 1'
#
loop_
_entity.id
_entity.type
_entity.pdbx_description
1 polymer ?
#
loop_
_entity_poly.entity_id
_entity_poly.type
_entity_poly.pdbx_seq_one_letter_code
_entity_poly.pdbx_strand_id
1 'polypeptide(L)'
;MTRASLPALGYAYVALALPAVLLGRDHSRATTMLLTGAAFAYLWFLASLRAQLVRFDPDGFFASVVVLGGAAYLALQTLAVLAGSTEAAAPSSACAATVIIGSSLAAWRARKIPKWFGQAGIAGGVAVLAVGLVEGGADWTLAGDAVYASSLGFMVWVVVTATYLLRR
;
A
#
# COMPACT_ATOMS: atom_id res chain seq x y z
N MET A 1 -4.66 -8.77 21.70
CA MET A 1 -5.37 -8.23 20.51
C MET A 1 -6.22 -9.35 19.92
N THR A 2 -7.53 -9.13 19.81
CA THR A 2 -8.41 -10.08 19.14
C THR A 2 -8.15 -10.08 17.64
N ARG A 3 -8.29 -11.21 16.94
CA ARG A 3 -8.10 -11.29 15.47
C ARG A 3 -8.97 -10.28 14.69
N ALA A 4 -10.08 -9.85 15.29
CA ALA A 4 -10.99 -8.87 14.70
C ALA A 4 -10.44 -7.43 14.66
N SER A 5 -9.46 -7.08 15.51
CA SER A 5 -8.91 -5.71 15.57
C SER A 5 -7.73 -5.48 14.60
N LEU A 6 -7.15 -6.52 14.03
CA LEU A 6 -5.97 -6.41 13.16
C LEU A 6 -6.22 -5.61 11.86
N PRO A 7 -7.37 -5.73 11.17
CA PRO A 7 -7.65 -4.90 9.99
C PRO A 7 -7.72 -3.39 10.31
N ALA A 8 -8.09 -3.02 11.55
CA ALA A 8 -8.11 -1.62 11.97
C ALA A 8 -6.73 -0.94 11.93
N LEU A 9 -5.65 -1.73 11.94
CA LEU A 9 -4.29 -1.21 11.78
C LEU A 9 -4.02 -0.62 10.39
N GLY A 10 -4.84 -0.96 9.38
CA GLY A 10 -4.83 -0.27 8.10
C GLY A 10 -5.19 1.22 8.23
N TYR A 11 -6.16 1.56 9.07
CA TYR A 11 -6.48 2.97 9.36
C TYR A 11 -5.36 3.65 10.15
N ALA A 12 -4.77 2.95 11.14
CA ALA A 12 -3.65 3.48 11.90
C ALA A 12 -2.43 3.77 10.99
N TYR A 13 -2.16 2.88 10.04
CA TYR A 13 -1.16 3.11 9.00
C TYR A 13 -1.42 4.42 8.26
N VAL A 14 -2.61 4.61 7.72
CA VAL A 14 -2.94 5.81 6.94
C VAL A 14 -2.91 7.07 7.79
N ALA A 15 -3.42 7.01 9.03
CA ALA A 15 -3.40 8.14 9.96
C ALA A 15 -1.98 8.59 10.34
N LEU A 16 -1.00 7.69 10.33
CA LEU A 16 0.40 8.00 10.61
C LEU A 16 1.20 8.33 9.34
N ALA A 17 0.94 7.60 8.25
CA ALA A 17 1.67 7.78 7.01
C ALA A 17 1.32 9.09 6.28
N LEU A 18 0.05 9.49 6.28
CA LEU A 18 -0.40 10.70 5.60
C LEU A 18 0.29 11.97 6.16
N PRO A 19 0.30 12.23 7.48
CA PRO A 19 1.05 13.35 8.02
C PRO A 19 2.56 13.23 7.76
N ALA A 20 3.13 12.02 7.85
CA ALA A 20 4.55 11.81 7.58
C ALA A 20 4.93 12.17 6.14
N VAL A 21 4.09 11.82 5.17
CA VAL A 21 4.28 12.17 3.76
C VAL A 21 4.16 13.69 3.57
N LEU A 22 3.18 14.33 4.20
CA LEU A 22 2.97 15.78 4.09
C LEU A 22 4.08 16.59 4.76
N LEU A 23 4.65 16.10 5.87
CA LEU A 23 5.74 16.74 6.61
C LEU A 23 7.14 16.36 6.08
N GLY A 24 7.22 15.35 5.21
CA GLY A 24 8.47 14.69 4.82
C GLY A 24 9.56 15.56 4.23
N ARG A 25 9.25 16.78 3.80
CA ARG A 25 10.23 17.74 3.27
C ARG A 25 11.19 18.30 4.34
N ASP A 26 10.80 18.25 5.60
CA ASP A 26 11.57 18.91 6.68
C ASP A 26 12.50 17.96 7.45
N HIS A 27 12.59 16.68 7.09
CA HIS A 27 13.45 15.64 7.72
C HIS A 27 13.43 15.70 9.25
N SER A 28 12.27 15.99 9.84
CA SER A 28 12.13 16.19 11.28
C SER A 28 12.11 14.84 12.03
N ARG A 29 12.50 14.87 13.32
CA ARG A 29 12.32 13.70 14.21
C ARG A 29 10.88 13.22 14.23
N ALA A 30 9.91 14.12 14.08
CA ALA A 30 8.49 13.80 14.03
C ALA A 30 8.15 12.94 12.81
N THR A 31 8.68 13.28 11.63
CA THR A 31 8.50 12.49 10.40
C THR A 31 9.02 11.06 10.59
N THR A 32 10.21 10.90 11.15
CA THR A 32 10.80 9.58 11.41
C THR A 32 9.95 8.75 12.38
N MET A 33 9.44 9.37 13.46
CA MET A 33 8.56 8.69 14.43
C MET A 33 7.24 8.27 13.78
N LEU A 34 6.62 9.14 12.99
CA LEU A 34 5.38 8.84 12.27
C LEU A 34 5.57 7.70 11.27
N LEU A 35 6.65 7.71 10.50
CA LEU A 35 6.99 6.65 9.55
C LEU A 35 7.24 5.32 10.26
N THR A 36 7.95 5.33 11.37
CA THR A 36 8.20 4.12 12.16
C THR A 36 6.89 3.52 12.68
N GLY A 37 6.00 4.35 13.22
CA GLY A 37 4.67 3.93 13.66
C GLY A 37 3.80 3.44 12.51
N ALA A 38 3.83 4.13 11.36
CA ALA A 38 3.13 3.73 10.15
C ALA A 38 3.63 2.38 9.63
N ALA A 39 4.96 2.19 9.58
CA ALA A 39 5.58 0.94 9.17
C ALA A 39 5.13 -0.24 10.05
N PHE A 40 5.13 -0.05 11.36
CA PHE A 40 4.65 -1.05 12.29
C PHE A 40 3.18 -1.40 12.04
N ALA A 41 2.30 -0.41 11.97
CA ALA A 41 0.87 -0.61 11.70
C ALA A 41 0.64 -1.32 10.36
N TYR A 42 1.39 -0.95 9.33
CA TYR A 42 1.30 -1.55 8.00
C TYR A 42 1.70 -3.03 7.99
N LEU A 43 2.80 -3.40 8.66
CA LEU A 43 3.22 -4.80 8.73
C LEU A 43 2.17 -5.70 9.38
N TRP A 44 1.52 -5.22 10.44
CA TRP A 44 0.42 -5.95 11.07
C TRP A 44 -0.83 -6.00 10.19
N PHE A 45 -1.16 -4.92 9.48
CA PHE A 45 -2.22 -4.93 8.48
C PHE A 45 -1.92 -5.96 7.38
N LEU A 46 -0.67 -5.99 6.87
CA LEU A 46 -0.23 -6.92 5.84
C LEU A 46 -0.32 -8.38 6.33
N ALA A 47 0.06 -8.65 7.58
CA ALA A 47 -0.11 -9.96 8.19
C ALA A 47 -1.58 -10.39 8.27
N SER A 48 -2.49 -9.45 8.60
CA SER A 48 -3.93 -9.71 8.62
C SER A 48 -4.49 -9.97 7.22
N LEU A 49 -4.05 -9.20 6.23
CA LEU A 49 -4.41 -9.37 4.83
C LEU A 49 -3.94 -10.74 4.31
N ARG A 50 -2.68 -11.13 4.60
CA ARG A 50 -2.16 -12.46 4.27
C ARG A 50 -3.03 -13.57 4.85
N ALA A 51 -3.41 -13.47 6.13
CA ALA A 51 -4.24 -14.47 6.79
C ALA A 51 -5.63 -14.63 6.13
N GLN A 52 -6.16 -13.59 5.53
CA GLN A 52 -7.39 -13.64 4.74
C GLN A 52 -7.15 -14.23 3.34
N LEU A 53 -6.07 -13.81 2.68
CA LEU A 53 -5.74 -14.28 1.33
C LEU A 53 -5.48 -15.78 1.27
N VAL A 54 -4.78 -16.34 2.26
CA VAL A 54 -4.54 -17.80 2.35
C VAL A 54 -5.86 -18.61 2.39
N ARG A 55 -6.94 -18.03 2.91
CA ARG A 55 -8.27 -18.67 2.88
C ARG A 55 -8.90 -18.70 1.49
N PHE A 56 -8.45 -17.82 0.58
CA PHE A 56 -8.97 -17.68 -0.77
C PHE A 56 -8.06 -18.30 -1.82
N ASP A 57 -6.79 -18.46 -1.47
CA ASP A 57 -5.72 -18.97 -2.32
C ASP A 57 -4.99 -20.08 -1.54
N PRO A 58 -5.47 -21.32 -1.64
CA PRO A 58 -4.88 -22.45 -0.91
C PRO A 58 -3.42 -22.69 -1.25
N ASP A 59 -3.01 -22.39 -2.49
CA ASP A 59 -1.61 -22.52 -2.93
C ASP A 59 -0.71 -21.43 -2.36
N GLY A 60 -1.29 -20.38 -1.79
CA GLY A 60 -0.59 -19.28 -1.13
C GLY A 60 0.22 -18.36 -2.07
N PHE A 61 0.05 -18.52 -3.38
CA PHE A 61 0.79 -17.73 -4.37
C PHE A 61 0.49 -16.24 -4.25
N PHE A 62 -0.80 -15.85 -4.31
CA PHE A 62 -1.18 -14.43 -4.19
C PHE A 62 -0.87 -13.87 -2.81
N ALA A 63 -1.04 -14.68 -1.76
CA ALA A 63 -0.67 -14.27 -0.40
C ALA A 63 0.82 -13.95 -0.30
N SER A 64 1.67 -14.74 -0.93
CA SER A 64 3.13 -14.52 -0.97
C SER A 64 3.50 -13.28 -1.78
N VAL A 65 2.92 -13.12 -2.97
CA VAL A 65 3.13 -11.96 -3.84
C VAL A 65 2.75 -10.66 -3.13
N VAL A 66 1.60 -10.64 -2.45
CA VAL A 66 1.11 -9.47 -1.70
C VAL A 66 2.03 -9.15 -0.53
N VAL A 67 2.52 -10.15 0.21
CA VAL A 67 3.42 -9.91 1.36
C VAL A 67 4.77 -9.39 0.89
N LEU A 68 5.37 -10.02 -0.13
CA LEU A 68 6.66 -9.58 -0.67
C LEU A 68 6.56 -8.18 -1.28
N GLY A 69 5.53 -7.93 -2.10
CA GLY A 69 5.28 -6.60 -2.67
C GLY A 69 5.05 -5.54 -1.59
N GLY A 70 4.30 -5.88 -0.55
CA GLY A 70 4.03 -4.96 0.56
C GLY A 70 5.26 -4.65 1.40
N ALA A 71 6.11 -5.63 1.68
CA ALA A 71 7.37 -5.42 2.40
C ALA A 71 8.35 -4.58 1.56
N ALA A 72 8.47 -4.87 0.27
CA ALA A 72 9.29 -4.08 -0.66
C ALA A 72 8.78 -2.64 -0.80
N TYR A 73 7.45 -2.45 -0.92
CA TYR A 73 6.84 -1.12 -0.91
C TYR A 73 7.25 -0.33 0.32
N LEU A 74 7.11 -0.93 1.52
CA LEU A 74 7.44 -0.25 2.76
C LEU A 74 8.91 0.15 2.82
N ALA A 75 9.83 -0.74 2.42
CA ALA A 75 11.25 -0.46 2.41
C ALA A 75 11.61 0.69 1.46
N LEU A 76 11.10 0.64 0.22
CA LEU A 76 11.35 1.66 -0.80
C LEU A 76 10.71 3.01 -0.44
N GLN A 77 9.48 3.00 0.10
CA GLN A 77 8.80 4.21 0.54
C GLN A 77 9.54 4.87 1.71
N THR A 78 10.01 4.08 2.68
CA THR A 78 10.82 4.58 3.79
C THR A 78 12.11 5.19 3.29
N LEU A 79 12.79 4.52 2.35
CA LEU A 79 14.01 5.04 1.72
C LEU A 79 13.74 6.35 0.96
N ALA A 80 12.67 6.40 0.16
CA ALA A 80 12.28 7.60 -0.60
C ALA A 80 12.08 8.80 0.33
N VAL A 81 11.35 8.62 1.44
CA VAL A 81 11.07 9.71 2.38
C VAL A 81 12.30 10.10 3.20
N LEU A 82 13.05 9.13 3.75
CA LEU A 82 14.20 9.42 4.63
C LEU A 82 15.43 9.92 3.87
N ALA A 83 15.68 9.39 2.66
CA ALA A 83 16.81 9.80 1.84
C ALA A 83 16.47 10.94 0.88
N GLY A 84 15.21 11.37 0.81
CA GLY A 84 14.75 12.31 -0.21
C GLY A 84 14.95 11.79 -1.64
N SER A 85 15.00 10.45 -1.80
CA SER A 85 15.30 9.80 -3.07
C SER A 85 14.03 9.60 -3.89
N THR A 86 13.94 10.31 -4.99
CA THR A 86 12.86 10.12 -5.98
C THR A 86 13.09 8.88 -6.84
N GLU A 87 14.32 8.39 -6.95
CA GLU A 87 14.64 7.15 -7.67
C GLU A 87 13.93 5.92 -7.06
N ALA A 88 13.65 5.95 -5.75
CA ALA A 88 12.89 4.91 -5.08
C ALA A 88 11.37 5.01 -5.30
N ALA A 89 10.85 6.11 -5.85
CA ALA A 89 9.42 6.34 -6.00
C ALA A 89 8.78 5.40 -7.03
N ALA A 90 9.36 5.28 -8.23
CA ALA A 90 8.83 4.41 -9.28
C ALA A 90 8.82 2.91 -8.88
N PRO A 91 9.92 2.32 -8.35
CA PRO A 91 9.88 0.96 -7.84
C PRO A 91 8.89 0.77 -6.69
N SER A 92 8.74 1.77 -5.81
CA SER A 92 7.74 1.76 -4.73
C SER A 92 6.32 1.66 -5.27
N SER A 93 5.98 2.44 -6.30
CA SER A 93 4.66 2.42 -6.95
C SER A 93 4.38 1.07 -7.62
N ALA A 94 5.39 0.44 -8.25
CA ALA A 94 5.25 -0.90 -8.80
C ALA A 94 4.96 -1.96 -7.71
N CYS A 95 5.61 -1.85 -6.56
CA CYS A 95 5.35 -2.71 -5.41
C CYS A 95 3.94 -2.49 -4.84
N ALA A 96 3.49 -1.23 -4.72
CA ALA A 96 2.13 -0.89 -4.31
C ALA A 96 1.08 -1.47 -5.29
N ALA A 97 1.28 -1.30 -6.59
CA ALA A 97 0.43 -1.86 -7.63
C ALA A 97 0.33 -3.40 -7.52
N THR A 98 1.45 -4.06 -7.25
CA THR A 98 1.51 -5.52 -7.05
C THR A 98 0.63 -5.96 -5.89
N VAL A 99 0.64 -5.23 -4.77
CA VAL A 99 -0.21 -5.51 -3.60
C VAL A 99 -1.70 -5.34 -3.96
N ILE A 100 -2.05 -4.23 -4.63
CA ILE A 100 -3.43 -3.92 -5.02
C ILE A 100 -3.95 -4.99 -6.00
N ILE A 101 -3.22 -5.25 -7.07
CA ILE A 101 -3.63 -6.19 -8.12
C ILE A 101 -3.69 -7.62 -7.56
N GLY A 102 -2.66 -8.06 -6.84
CA GLY A 102 -2.57 -9.41 -6.30
C GLY A 102 -3.71 -9.73 -5.34
N SER A 103 -4.00 -8.83 -4.40
CA SER A 103 -5.11 -9.00 -3.46
C SER A 103 -6.49 -8.94 -4.14
N SER A 104 -6.67 -8.05 -5.13
CA SER A 104 -7.91 -7.92 -5.90
C SER A 104 -8.17 -9.15 -6.76
N LEU A 105 -7.14 -9.71 -7.40
CA LEU A 105 -7.24 -10.95 -8.17
C LEU A 105 -7.58 -12.15 -7.30
N ALA A 106 -6.93 -12.29 -6.14
CA ALA A 106 -7.20 -13.37 -5.20
C ALA A 106 -8.66 -13.35 -4.73
N ALA A 107 -9.13 -12.16 -4.32
CA ALA A 107 -10.49 -11.99 -3.84
C ALA A 107 -11.54 -12.17 -4.95
N TRP A 108 -11.24 -11.74 -6.16
CA TRP A 108 -12.11 -11.93 -7.33
C TRP A 108 -12.22 -13.41 -7.74
N ARG A 109 -11.09 -14.12 -7.84
CA ARG A 109 -11.07 -15.57 -8.13
C ARG A 109 -11.85 -16.38 -7.13
N ALA A 110 -11.74 -16.02 -5.85
CA ALA A 110 -12.47 -16.67 -4.77
C ALA A 110 -13.98 -16.35 -4.77
N ARG A 111 -14.47 -15.49 -5.66
CA ARG A 111 -15.87 -15.01 -5.72
C ARG A 111 -16.38 -14.45 -4.37
N LYS A 112 -15.48 -13.92 -3.55
CA LYS A 112 -15.79 -13.37 -2.21
C LYS A 112 -16.17 -11.90 -2.26
N ILE A 113 -15.86 -11.24 -3.37
CA ILE A 113 -16.19 -9.82 -3.62
C ILE A 113 -17.01 -9.71 -4.92
N PRO A 114 -17.83 -8.66 -5.05
CA PRO A 114 -18.49 -8.35 -6.32
C PRO A 114 -17.47 -8.17 -7.45
N LYS A 115 -17.81 -8.61 -8.65
CA LYS A 115 -16.91 -8.54 -9.83
C LYS A 115 -16.38 -7.12 -10.08
N TRP A 116 -17.25 -6.13 -9.98
CA TRP A 116 -16.90 -4.73 -10.19
C TRP A 116 -15.83 -4.23 -9.20
N PHE A 117 -15.87 -4.72 -7.95
CA PHE A 117 -14.89 -4.34 -6.92
C PHE A 117 -13.50 -4.92 -7.23
N GLY A 118 -13.44 -6.18 -7.68
CA GLY A 118 -12.18 -6.79 -8.13
C GLY A 118 -11.61 -6.07 -9.35
N GLN A 119 -12.45 -5.71 -10.33
CA GLN A 119 -12.06 -4.95 -11.50
C GLN A 119 -11.57 -3.54 -11.14
N ALA A 120 -12.29 -2.84 -10.25
CA ALA A 120 -11.88 -1.53 -9.75
C ALA A 120 -10.52 -1.57 -9.03
N GLY A 121 -10.27 -2.62 -8.25
CA GLY A 121 -8.97 -2.83 -7.60
C GLY A 121 -7.85 -3.05 -8.61
N ILE A 122 -8.08 -3.88 -9.64
CA ILE A 122 -7.09 -4.10 -10.71
C ILE A 122 -6.83 -2.79 -11.48
N ALA A 123 -7.89 -2.08 -11.88
CA ALA A 123 -7.76 -0.79 -12.56
C ALA A 123 -7.02 0.25 -11.70
N GLY A 124 -7.32 0.31 -10.40
CA GLY A 124 -6.61 1.17 -9.45
C GLY A 124 -5.13 0.83 -9.34
N GLY A 125 -4.79 -0.45 -9.28
CA GLY A 125 -3.40 -0.90 -9.26
C GLY A 125 -2.65 -0.55 -10.55
N VAL A 126 -3.29 -0.71 -11.72
CA VAL A 126 -2.71 -0.28 -13.01
C VAL A 126 -2.53 1.24 -13.04
N ALA A 127 -3.48 2.01 -12.51
CA ALA A 127 -3.34 3.46 -12.42
C ALA A 127 -2.17 3.88 -11.52
N VAL A 128 -2.01 3.25 -10.35
CA VAL A 128 -0.87 3.51 -9.44
C VAL A 128 0.46 3.17 -10.14
N LEU A 129 0.52 2.08 -10.89
CA LEU A 129 1.71 1.71 -11.67
C LEU A 129 2.00 2.74 -12.76
N ALA A 130 0.99 3.15 -13.53
CA ALA A 130 1.14 4.12 -14.61
C ALA A 130 1.63 5.47 -14.09
N VAL A 131 1.04 5.96 -12.99
CA VAL A 131 1.49 7.18 -12.31
C VAL A 131 2.95 7.05 -11.89
N GLY A 132 3.33 5.94 -11.23
CA GLY A 132 4.71 5.72 -10.81
C GLY A 132 5.73 5.64 -11.94
N LEU A 133 5.34 5.11 -13.12
CA LEU A 133 6.20 5.10 -14.31
C LEU A 133 6.38 6.51 -14.90
N VAL A 134 5.34 7.33 -14.89
CA VAL A 134 5.41 8.73 -15.30
C VAL A 134 6.30 9.52 -14.34
N GLU A 135 6.18 9.28 -13.04
CA GLU A 135 7.02 9.88 -12.01
C GLU A 135 8.51 9.56 -12.18
N GLY A 136 8.82 8.31 -12.55
CA GLY A 136 10.20 7.86 -12.76
C GLY A 136 10.85 8.36 -14.05
N GLY A 137 10.04 8.86 -15.02
CA GLY A 137 10.51 9.30 -16.33
C GLY A 137 10.40 10.80 -16.61
N ALA A 138 9.76 11.57 -15.74
CA ALA A 138 9.52 12.99 -15.94
C ALA A 138 10.58 13.86 -15.25
N ASP A 139 10.86 15.01 -15.87
CA ASP A 139 11.69 16.06 -15.27
C ASP A 139 11.13 16.48 -13.89
N TRP A 140 12.00 16.59 -12.93
CA TRP A 140 11.84 16.71 -11.49
C TRP A 140 10.83 17.75 -10.94
N THR A 141 10.34 18.68 -11.77
CA THR A 141 9.38 19.71 -11.34
C THR A 141 7.95 19.20 -11.20
N LEU A 142 7.58 18.13 -11.94
CA LEU A 142 6.26 17.47 -11.82
C LEU A 142 6.32 16.22 -10.91
N ALA A 143 7.50 15.61 -10.75
CA ALA A 143 7.67 14.39 -9.98
C ALA A 143 7.33 14.58 -8.47
N GLY A 144 7.57 15.75 -7.91
CA GLY A 144 7.30 16.03 -6.50
C GLY A 144 5.84 15.84 -6.10
N ASP A 145 4.91 16.27 -6.95
CA ASP A 145 3.47 16.19 -6.67
C ASP A 145 2.90 14.80 -7.01
N ALA A 146 3.52 14.12 -7.97
CA ALA A 146 3.07 12.81 -8.42
C ALA A 146 3.45 11.66 -7.48
N VAL A 147 4.61 11.72 -6.79
CA VAL A 147 4.98 10.78 -5.71
C VAL A 147 3.90 10.71 -4.63
N TYR A 148 3.23 11.83 -4.38
CA TYR A 148 2.11 11.85 -3.44
C TYR A 148 0.86 11.17 -4.01
N ALA A 149 0.62 11.28 -5.33
CA ALA A 149 -0.59 10.72 -5.95
C ALA A 149 -0.61 9.19 -5.90
N SER A 150 0.52 8.51 -6.19
CA SER A 150 0.62 7.06 -6.10
C SER A 150 0.48 6.57 -4.66
N SER A 151 1.11 7.25 -3.71
CA SER A 151 1.00 6.95 -2.28
C SER A 151 -0.41 7.17 -1.75
N LEU A 152 -1.09 8.24 -2.14
CA LEU A 152 -2.49 8.51 -1.79
C LEU A 152 -3.42 7.43 -2.36
N GLY A 153 -3.23 7.05 -3.62
CA GLY A 153 -3.99 5.95 -4.24
C GLY A 153 -3.85 4.63 -3.46
N PHE A 154 -2.63 4.32 -3.03
CA PHE A 154 -2.37 3.16 -2.19
C PHE A 154 -3.04 3.26 -0.81
N MET A 155 -2.96 4.42 -0.16
CA MET A 155 -3.61 4.65 1.14
C MET A 155 -5.14 4.51 1.05
N VAL A 156 -5.77 5.02 -0.01
CA VAL A 156 -7.20 4.83 -0.26
C VAL A 156 -7.53 3.34 -0.38
N TRP A 157 -6.72 2.58 -1.13
CA TRP A 157 -6.90 1.14 -1.23
C TRP A 157 -6.76 0.43 0.12
N VAL A 158 -5.79 0.81 0.97
CA VAL A 158 -5.64 0.27 2.33
C VAL A 158 -6.88 0.51 3.17
N VAL A 159 -7.43 1.74 3.15
CA VAL A 159 -8.67 2.10 3.88
C VAL A 159 -9.85 1.26 3.40
N VAL A 160 -10.05 1.16 2.10
CA VAL A 160 -11.14 0.38 1.50
C VAL A 160 -11.03 -1.10 1.88
N THR A 161 -9.82 -1.66 1.81
CA THR A 161 -9.56 -3.06 2.15
C THR A 161 -9.75 -3.30 3.65
N ALA A 162 -9.24 -2.41 4.51
CA ALA A 162 -9.43 -2.50 5.96
C ALA A 162 -10.93 -2.43 6.33
N THR A 163 -11.68 -1.51 5.72
CA THR A 163 -13.14 -1.40 5.91
C THR A 163 -13.85 -2.69 5.53
N TYR A 164 -13.48 -3.27 4.40
CA TYR A 164 -14.08 -4.51 3.93
C TYR A 164 -13.78 -5.68 4.87
N LEU A 165 -12.54 -5.77 5.36
CA LEU A 165 -12.13 -6.83 6.29
C LEU A 165 -12.78 -6.71 7.68
N LEU A 166 -13.06 -5.49 8.15
CA LEU A 166 -13.71 -5.24 9.43
C LEU A 166 -15.22 -5.57 9.43
N ARG A 167 -15.86 -5.51 8.25
CA ARG A 167 -17.29 -5.80 8.11
C ARG A 167 -17.61 -7.29 7.98
N ARG A 168 -16.61 -8.15 7.99
CA ARG A 168 -16.73 -9.61 7.91
C ARG A 168 -16.25 -10.30 9.18
#